data_4d751034213a615fe802574d9cc0e15b
#
_entry.id   4d751034213a615fe802574d9cc0e15b
#
_cell.length_a   1.000
_cell.length_b   1.000
_cell.length_c   1.000
_cell.angle_alpha   90.00
_cell.angle_beta   90.00
_cell.angle_gamma   90.00
#
_symmetry.space_group_name_H-M   'P 1'
#
loop_
_entity.id
_entity.type
_entity.pdbx_description
1 polymer ?
#
loop_
_entity_poly.entity_id
_entity_poly.type
_entity_poly.pdbx_seq_one_letter_code
_entity_poly.pdbx_strand_id
1 'polypeptide(L)'
;MMVKKLLIVKIGVVSDTHDDIENTKKAINIFNTMKVDYVLHAGDYIFPGMISLFKKLNKDTKFYGVRGNNDGELMGITRQFDEIENAQFLNEFGKLLISSKNIAIYHGTNSDLSESLKESQLFDILILGHTHIKRIEKMGKTLVLNPGPLNRNFFSKNTNDGPCVIIYDEKRELAEFININSTQNIK
;
A
#
# COMPACT_ATOMS: atom_id res chain seq x y z
N MET A 1 31.50 15.61 -13.70
CA MET A 1 30.77 15.24 -12.48
C MET A 1 29.30 15.11 -12.86
N MET A 2 28.79 13.89 -13.09
CA MET A 2 27.38 13.70 -13.41
C MET A 2 26.56 13.98 -12.14
N VAL A 3 25.77 15.03 -12.17
CA VAL A 3 24.76 15.28 -11.14
C VAL A 3 23.74 14.14 -11.22
N LYS A 4 23.77 13.22 -10.26
CA LYS A 4 22.76 12.17 -10.11
C LYS A 4 21.43 12.90 -9.89
N LYS A 5 20.58 12.95 -10.92
CA LYS A 5 19.24 13.51 -10.80
C LYS A 5 18.54 12.70 -9.72
N LEU A 6 18.33 13.30 -8.53
CA LEU A 6 17.51 12.64 -7.50
C LEU A 6 16.16 12.39 -8.13
N LEU A 7 15.87 11.13 -8.41
CA LEU A 7 14.54 10.71 -8.82
C LEU A 7 13.63 10.91 -7.59
N ILE A 8 12.70 11.82 -7.73
CA ILE A 8 11.67 12.07 -6.73
C ILE A 8 10.73 10.88 -6.78
N VAL A 9 10.69 10.10 -5.71
CA VAL A 9 9.89 8.89 -5.62
C VAL A 9 8.54 9.18 -4.96
N LYS A 10 7.47 8.68 -5.58
CA LYS A 10 6.12 8.63 -4.99
C LYS A 10 5.70 7.19 -4.76
N ILE A 11 5.16 6.92 -3.59
CA ILE A 11 4.70 5.59 -3.18
C ILE A 11 3.20 5.64 -2.89
N GLY A 12 2.43 4.82 -3.59
CA GLY A 12 1.03 4.54 -3.27
C GLY A 12 0.94 3.37 -2.29
N VAL A 13 0.12 3.52 -1.24
CA VAL A 13 -0.12 2.46 -0.26
C VAL A 13 -1.58 2.10 -0.23
N VAL A 14 -1.87 0.81 -0.25
CA VAL A 14 -3.21 0.23 -0.20
C VAL A 14 -3.21 -1.03 0.68
N SER A 15 -4.34 -1.36 1.30
CA SER A 15 -4.52 -2.56 2.11
C SER A 15 -5.98 -2.98 2.13
N ASP A 16 -6.21 -4.22 2.55
CA ASP A 16 -7.53 -4.72 2.93
C ASP A 16 -8.57 -4.47 1.81
N THR A 17 -8.25 -4.94 0.59
CA THR A 17 -9.13 -4.79 -0.58
C THR A 17 -10.38 -5.66 -0.49
N HIS A 18 -10.31 -6.81 0.20
CA HIS A 18 -11.44 -7.69 0.50
C HIS A 18 -12.43 -7.81 -0.67
N ASP A 19 -11.92 -8.21 -1.84
CA ASP A 19 -12.70 -8.44 -3.07
C ASP A 19 -13.49 -7.24 -3.61
N ASP A 20 -13.22 -6.03 -3.14
CA ASP A 20 -13.88 -4.82 -3.67
C ASP A 20 -13.22 -4.38 -4.99
N ILE A 21 -13.72 -4.98 -6.07
CA ILE A 21 -13.22 -4.73 -7.44
C ILE A 21 -13.35 -3.25 -7.82
N GLU A 22 -14.48 -2.61 -7.48
CA GLU A 22 -14.77 -1.24 -7.88
C GLU A 22 -13.82 -0.24 -7.19
N ASN A 23 -13.64 -0.39 -5.89
CA ASN A 23 -12.75 0.48 -5.14
C ASN A 23 -11.28 0.22 -5.50
N THR A 24 -10.91 -1.03 -5.77
CA THR A 24 -9.55 -1.37 -6.24
C THR A 24 -9.25 -0.71 -7.60
N LYS A 25 -10.20 -0.71 -8.54
CA LYS A 25 -10.05 0.00 -9.82
C LYS A 25 -9.87 1.50 -9.63
N LYS A 26 -10.64 2.11 -8.71
CA LYS A 26 -10.49 3.54 -8.39
C LYS A 26 -9.12 3.85 -7.78
N ALA A 27 -8.65 3.01 -6.85
CA ALA A 27 -7.31 3.16 -6.25
C ALA A 27 -6.21 3.10 -7.32
N ILE A 28 -6.28 2.13 -8.25
CA ILE A 28 -5.35 2.00 -9.38
C ILE A 28 -5.38 3.26 -10.26
N ASN A 29 -6.57 3.80 -10.54
CA ASN A 29 -6.70 5.05 -11.32
C ASN A 29 -6.05 6.24 -10.61
N ILE A 30 -6.19 6.35 -9.29
CA ILE A 30 -5.51 7.38 -8.49
C ILE A 30 -3.99 7.23 -8.61
N PHE A 31 -3.47 6.01 -8.41
CA PHE A 31 -2.04 5.75 -8.52
C PHE A 31 -1.49 6.13 -9.90
N ASN A 32 -2.20 5.78 -10.97
CA ASN A 32 -1.83 6.11 -12.34
C ASN A 32 -1.85 7.62 -12.59
N THR A 33 -2.90 8.32 -12.12
CA THR A 33 -3.06 9.77 -12.29
C THR A 33 -1.98 10.53 -11.53
N MET A 34 -1.67 10.10 -10.31
CA MET A 34 -0.64 10.70 -9.47
C MET A 34 0.79 10.27 -9.87
N LYS A 35 0.90 9.36 -10.86
CA LYS A 35 2.17 8.85 -11.39
C LYS A 35 3.07 8.32 -10.28
N VAL A 36 2.55 7.42 -9.45
CA VAL A 36 3.35 6.79 -8.42
C VAL A 36 4.37 5.83 -9.05
N ASP A 37 5.57 5.78 -8.47
CA ASP A 37 6.65 4.90 -8.93
C ASP A 37 6.49 3.49 -8.34
N TYR A 38 5.88 3.41 -7.16
CA TYR A 38 5.67 2.17 -6.42
C TYR A 38 4.24 2.10 -5.88
N VAL A 39 3.67 0.90 -5.92
CA VAL A 39 2.44 0.56 -5.17
C VAL A 39 2.79 -0.54 -4.18
N LEU A 40 2.47 -0.32 -2.91
CA LEU A 40 2.72 -1.25 -1.80
C LEU A 40 1.37 -1.67 -1.20
N HIS A 41 1.09 -2.97 -1.23
CA HIS A 41 -0.15 -3.56 -0.72
C HIS A 41 0.11 -4.35 0.56
N ALA A 42 -0.54 -3.97 1.64
CA ALA A 42 -0.29 -4.58 2.95
C ALA A 42 -1.17 -5.82 3.24
N GLY A 43 -1.69 -6.51 2.22
CA GLY A 43 -2.39 -7.79 2.38
C GLY A 43 -3.91 -7.70 2.42
N ASP A 44 -4.54 -8.86 2.60
CA ASP A 44 -5.99 -9.08 2.58
C ASP A 44 -6.62 -8.74 1.21
N TYR A 45 -6.17 -9.47 0.19
CA TYR A 45 -6.78 -9.49 -1.16
C TYR A 45 -8.05 -10.32 -1.16
N ILE A 46 -8.05 -11.46 -0.45
CA ILE A 46 -8.98 -12.59 -0.35
C ILE A 46 -8.88 -13.47 -1.60
N PHE A 47 -9.47 -13.05 -2.73
CA PHE A 47 -9.45 -13.81 -3.98
C PHE A 47 -8.21 -13.45 -4.81
N PRO A 48 -7.41 -14.43 -5.26
CA PRO A 48 -6.19 -14.17 -6.04
C PRO A 48 -6.40 -13.31 -7.28
N GLY A 49 -7.57 -13.39 -7.91
CA GLY A 49 -7.93 -12.58 -9.07
C GLY A 49 -7.94 -11.07 -8.82
N MET A 50 -8.02 -10.63 -7.56
CA MET A 50 -7.91 -9.21 -7.21
C MET A 50 -6.56 -8.62 -7.62
N ILE A 51 -5.50 -9.43 -7.51
CA ILE A 51 -4.14 -9.02 -7.88
C ILE A 51 -4.04 -8.72 -9.37
N SER A 52 -4.79 -9.46 -10.21
CA SER A 52 -4.80 -9.24 -11.66
C SER A 52 -5.26 -7.83 -12.07
N LEU A 53 -6.03 -7.13 -11.22
CA LEU A 53 -6.46 -5.77 -11.49
C LEU A 53 -5.26 -4.80 -11.55
N PHE A 54 -4.20 -5.07 -10.79
CA PHE A 54 -2.99 -4.25 -10.73
C PHE A 54 -2.14 -4.33 -12.01
N LYS A 55 -2.45 -5.24 -12.96
CA LYS A 55 -1.94 -5.19 -14.33
C LYS A 55 -2.27 -3.88 -15.05
N LYS A 56 -3.24 -3.11 -14.52
CA LYS A 56 -3.65 -1.80 -15.06
C LYS A 56 -2.84 -0.63 -14.51
N LEU A 57 -1.88 -0.87 -13.63
CA LEU A 57 -0.93 0.16 -13.23
C LEU A 57 -0.11 0.64 -14.44
N ASN A 58 0.38 1.88 -14.37
CA ASN A 58 1.30 2.39 -15.38
C ASN A 58 2.50 1.45 -15.53
N LYS A 59 2.98 1.28 -16.76
CA LYS A 59 4.00 0.29 -17.12
C LYS A 59 5.27 0.34 -16.26
N ASP A 60 5.69 1.54 -15.83
CA ASP A 60 6.91 1.71 -15.05
C ASP A 60 6.67 1.62 -13.53
N THR A 61 5.41 1.52 -13.09
CA THR A 61 5.06 1.39 -11.67
C THR A 61 5.40 -0.01 -11.17
N LYS A 62 6.17 -0.10 -10.09
CA LYS A 62 6.48 -1.37 -9.43
C LYS A 62 5.41 -1.69 -8.40
N PHE A 63 5.00 -2.95 -8.34
CA PHE A 63 3.97 -3.42 -7.42
C PHE A 63 4.53 -4.48 -6.46
N TYR A 64 4.44 -4.22 -5.16
CA TYR A 64 4.84 -5.14 -4.12
C TYR A 64 3.68 -5.40 -3.17
N GLY A 65 3.54 -6.64 -2.72
CA GLY A 65 2.51 -6.96 -1.74
C GLY A 65 2.91 -8.06 -0.79
N VAL A 66 2.33 -8.02 0.40
CA VAL A 66 2.46 -9.07 1.41
C VAL A 66 1.14 -9.80 1.59
N ARG A 67 1.19 -10.96 2.27
CA ARG A 67 0.03 -11.73 2.67
C ARG A 67 -0.67 -11.08 3.86
N GLY A 68 -2.02 -11.07 3.84
CA GLY A 68 -2.85 -10.86 5.02
C GLY A 68 -3.37 -12.17 5.62
N ASN A 69 -4.07 -12.09 6.75
CA ASN A 69 -4.61 -13.27 7.43
C ASN A 69 -5.79 -13.93 6.69
N ASN A 70 -6.49 -13.18 5.84
CA ASN A 70 -7.60 -13.69 5.04
C ASN A 70 -7.15 -14.23 3.66
N ASP A 71 -5.87 -14.14 3.33
CA ASP A 71 -5.30 -14.61 2.06
C ASP A 71 -4.98 -16.10 2.15
N GLY A 72 -5.97 -16.96 1.91
CA GLY A 72 -5.85 -18.41 2.08
C GLY A 72 -5.21 -19.14 0.91
N GLU A 73 -5.38 -18.65 -0.33
CA GLU A 73 -4.95 -19.34 -1.56
C GLU A 73 -3.62 -18.77 -2.08
N LEU A 74 -2.53 -19.12 -1.39
CA LEU A 74 -1.20 -18.56 -1.65
C LEU A 74 -0.62 -18.91 -3.01
N MET A 75 -0.93 -20.10 -3.55
CA MET A 75 -0.42 -20.51 -4.87
C MET A 75 -1.00 -19.63 -5.98
N GLY A 76 -2.28 -19.34 -5.90
CA GLY A 76 -2.94 -18.44 -6.85
C GLY A 76 -2.46 -17.00 -6.70
N ILE A 77 -2.29 -16.53 -5.47
CA ILE A 77 -1.71 -15.21 -5.18
C ILE A 77 -0.32 -15.08 -5.83
N THR A 78 0.58 -16.01 -5.55
CA THR A 78 1.93 -16.03 -6.14
C THR A 78 1.88 -16.02 -7.65
N ARG A 79 1.06 -16.89 -8.26
CA ARG A 79 0.89 -16.94 -9.72
C ARG A 79 0.42 -15.62 -10.30
N GLN A 80 -0.54 -14.95 -9.64
CA GLN A 80 -1.03 -13.66 -10.12
C GLN A 80 0.03 -12.56 -10.06
N PHE A 81 0.89 -12.56 -9.03
CA PHE A 81 2.03 -11.64 -8.97
C PHE A 81 3.04 -11.94 -10.08
N ASP A 82 3.36 -13.21 -10.34
CA ASP A 82 4.32 -13.65 -11.37
C ASP A 82 3.85 -13.26 -12.79
N GLU A 83 2.56 -13.08 -13.01
CA GLU A 83 1.98 -12.63 -14.28
C GLU A 83 2.09 -11.11 -14.51
N ILE A 84 2.60 -10.33 -13.55
CA ILE A 84 2.77 -8.88 -13.64
C ILE A 84 4.27 -8.56 -13.69
N GLU A 85 4.74 -8.03 -14.81
CA GLU A 85 6.17 -7.83 -15.12
C GLU A 85 6.96 -7.10 -14.02
N ASN A 86 6.35 -6.11 -13.37
CA ASN A 86 6.99 -5.27 -12.35
C ASN A 86 6.41 -5.52 -10.95
N ALA A 87 5.93 -6.74 -10.67
CA ALA A 87 5.37 -7.07 -9.38
C ALA A 87 6.17 -8.16 -8.65
N GLN A 88 6.09 -8.14 -7.33
CA GLN A 88 6.68 -9.17 -6.49
C GLN A 88 5.82 -9.43 -5.25
N PHE A 89 5.52 -10.69 -4.99
CA PHE A 89 4.92 -11.12 -3.73
C PHE A 89 6.01 -11.35 -2.68
N LEU A 90 5.89 -10.68 -1.54
CA LEU A 90 6.91 -10.67 -0.48
C LEU A 90 6.55 -11.63 0.69
N ASN A 91 5.57 -12.50 0.50
CA ASN A 91 5.05 -13.42 1.52
C ASN A 91 4.52 -12.68 2.76
N GLU A 92 4.90 -13.10 3.97
CA GLU A 92 4.37 -12.57 5.24
C GLU A 92 4.93 -11.19 5.59
N PHE A 93 6.15 -10.89 5.16
CA PHE A 93 6.88 -9.68 5.51
C PHE A 93 7.74 -9.21 4.36
N GLY A 94 7.58 -7.95 4.02
CA GLY A 94 8.38 -7.29 2.98
C GLY A 94 9.38 -6.31 3.58
N LYS A 95 10.62 -6.39 3.09
CA LYS A 95 11.66 -5.37 3.37
C LYS A 95 12.20 -4.86 2.04
N LEU A 96 12.08 -3.56 1.83
CA LEU A 96 12.47 -2.89 0.59
C LEU A 96 13.39 -1.72 0.91
N LEU A 97 14.37 -1.50 0.02
CA LEU A 97 15.13 -0.25 -0.02
C LEU A 97 14.64 0.51 -1.26
N ILE A 98 13.88 1.57 -1.04
CA ILE A 98 13.36 2.43 -2.12
C ILE A 98 14.01 3.79 -1.96
N SER A 99 14.75 4.22 -3.01
CA SER A 99 15.63 5.40 -2.93
C SER A 99 16.61 5.26 -1.75
N SER A 100 16.44 6.03 -0.70
CA SER A 100 17.26 5.94 0.53
C SER A 100 16.49 5.46 1.76
N LYS A 101 15.21 5.08 1.61
CA LYS A 101 14.34 4.70 2.73
C LYS A 101 14.28 3.18 2.89
N ASN A 102 14.54 2.70 4.11
CA ASN A 102 14.25 1.33 4.50
C ASN A 102 12.76 1.21 4.83
N ILE A 103 12.03 0.44 4.03
CA ILE A 103 10.58 0.28 4.15
C ILE A 103 10.26 -1.15 4.58
N ALA A 104 9.46 -1.30 5.61
CA ALA A 104 8.85 -2.57 5.99
C ALA A 104 7.38 -2.59 5.59
N ILE A 105 6.91 -3.75 5.13
CA ILE A 105 5.50 -4.03 4.87
C ILE A 105 5.13 -5.28 5.66
N TYR A 106 4.14 -5.17 6.52
CA TYR A 106 3.58 -6.26 7.29
C TYR A 106 2.08 -6.07 7.40
N HIS A 107 1.29 -7.14 7.26
CA HIS A 107 -0.16 -6.94 7.33
C HIS A 107 -0.63 -6.45 8.71
N GLY A 108 -0.03 -6.94 9.77
CA GLY A 108 -0.40 -6.52 11.13
C GLY A 108 -1.15 -7.58 11.93
N THR A 109 -1.26 -8.80 11.41
CA THR A 109 -2.01 -9.92 12.02
C THR A 109 -1.60 -10.21 13.47
N ASN A 110 -0.30 -10.11 13.76
CA ASN A 110 0.20 -10.26 15.14
C ASN A 110 0.49 -8.86 15.71
N SER A 111 -0.26 -8.47 16.74
CA SER A 111 -0.15 -7.17 17.40
C SER A 111 1.23 -6.95 18.04
N ASP A 112 1.77 -7.98 18.72
CA ASP A 112 3.04 -7.86 19.43
C ASP A 112 4.20 -7.67 18.45
N LEU A 113 4.14 -8.37 17.29
CA LEU A 113 5.10 -8.15 16.22
C LEU A 113 4.96 -6.75 15.62
N SER A 114 3.73 -6.26 15.44
CA SER A 114 3.50 -4.91 14.93
C SER A 114 4.07 -3.85 15.87
N GLU A 115 3.88 -3.99 17.18
CA GLU A 115 4.47 -3.08 18.17
C GLU A 115 6.00 -3.18 18.17
N SER A 116 6.55 -4.40 18.17
CA SER A 116 8.00 -4.60 18.10
C SER A 116 8.63 -3.96 16.86
N LEU A 117 7.96 -4.03 15.70
CA LEU A 117 8.43 -3.38 14.47
C LEU A 117 8.43 -1.85 14.60
N LYS A 118 7.41 -1.27 15.22
CA LYS A 118 7.33 0.18 15.49
C LYS A 118 8.45 0.64 16.46
N GLU A 119 8.65 -0.12 17.54
CA GLU A 119 9.64 0.21 18.57
C GLU A 119 11.08 -0.03 18.12
N SER A 120 11.30 -0.96 17.20
CA SER A 120 12.64 -1.33 16.72
C SER A 120 13.43 -0.17 16.12
N GLN A 121 12.74 0.82 15.59
CA GLN A 121 13.33 1.97 14.88
C GLN A 121 14.29 1.55 13.74
N LEU A 122 14.11 0.35 13.16
CA LEU A 122 14.96 -0.14 12.07
C LEU A 122 14.54 0.39 10.70
N PHE A 123 13.28 0.84 10.58
CA PHE A 123 12.69 1.26 9.32
C PHE A 123 12.39 2.76 9.31
N ASP A 124 12.53 3.37 8.13
CA ASP A 124 12.11 4.76 7.92
C ASP A 124 10.59 4.84 7.75
N ILE A 125 10.01 3.81 7.08
CA ILE A 125 8.57 3.68 6.87
C ILE A 125 8.16 2.25 7.22
N LEU A 126 7.07 2.11 7.99
CA LEU A 126 6.41 0.85 8.30
C LEU A 126 4.98 0.90 7.78
N ILE A 127 4.64 0.00 6.86
CA ILE A 127 3.31 -0.10 6.27
C ILE A 127 2.57 -1.27 6.90
N LEU A 128 1.36 -1.00 7.40
CA LEU A 128 0.47 -1.95 8.06
C LEU A 128 -0.93 -1.92 7.42
N GLY A 129 -1.72 -2.94 7.68
CA GLY A 129 -3.15 -3.09 7.38
C GLY A 129 -3.91 -3.64 8.59
N HIS A 130 -4.78 -4.65 8.37
CA HIS A 130 -5.43 -5.51 9.35
C HIS A 130 -6.39 -4.81 10.32
N THR A 131 -5.96 -3.78 11.00
CA THR A 131 -6.76 -3.09 12.02
C THR A 131 -7.95 -2.32 11.47
N HIS A 132 -7.97 -2.09 10.16
CA HIS A 132 -8.93 -1.23 9.46
C HIS A 132 -8.97 0.22 9.99
N ILE A 133 -7.94 0.64 10.73
CA ILE A 133 -7.82 1.99 11.30
C ILE A 133 -6.78 2.78 10.50
N LYS A 134 -7.23 3.86 9.88
CA LYS A 134 -6.37 4.78 9.15
C LYS A 134 -5.31 5.39 10.06
N ARG A 135 -4.06 5.37 9.62
CA ARG A 135 -2.94 5.92 10.39
C ARG A 135 -1.88 6.53 9.49
N ILE A 136 -1.48 7.75 9.78
CA ILE A 136 -0.24 8.38 9.37
C ILE A 136 0.35 8.97 10.64
N GLU A 137 1.37 8.32 11.18
CA GLU A 137 1.92 8.68 12.49
C GLU A 137 3.43 8.54 12.50
N LYS A 138 4.11 9.54 13.04
CA LYS A 138 5.56 9.49 13.27
C LYS A 138 5.84 8.95 14.67
N MET A 139 6.50 7.80 14.74
CA MET A 139 6.95 7.18 15.99
C MET A 139 8.47 7.12 16.02
N GLY A 140 9.09 8.05 16.75
CA GLY A 140 10.54 8.23 16.70
C GLY A 140 10.99 8.58 15.27
N LYS A 141 11.87 7.77 14.66
CA LYS A 141 12.27 7.96 13.26
C LYS A 141 11.36 7.25 12.25
N THR A 142 10.54 6.29 12.70
CA THR A 142 9.69 5.50 11.82
C THR A 142 8.37 6.21 11.51
N LEU A 143 8.04 6.36 10.23
CA LEU A 143 6.72 6.78 9.77
C LEU A 143 5.84 5.56 9.61
N VAL A 144 4.80 5.43 10.43
CA VAL A 144 3.83 4.33 10.39
C VAL A 144 2.65 4.72 9.52
N LEU A 145 2.36 3.89 8.51
CA LEU A 145 1.29 4.10 7.54
C LEU A 145 0.30 2.94 7.57
N ASN A 146 -0.98 3.24 7.68
CA ASN A 146 -2.06 2.29 7.45
C ASN A 146 -3.18 3.03 6.69
N PRO A 147 -3.49 2.64 5.45
CA PRO A 147 -4.53 3.32 4.66
C PRO A 147 -5.95 3.03 5.19
N GLY A 148 -6.10 2.05 6.08
CA GLY A 148 -7.39 1.46 6.41
C GLY A 148 -7.89 0.54 5.30
N PRO A 149 -9.09 -0.02 5.42
CA PRO A 149 -9.63 -0.94 4.44
C PRO A 149 -10.06 -0.19 3.18
N LEU A 150 -9.84 -0.83 2.03
CA LEU A 150 -10.34 -0.30 0.76
C LEU A 150 -11.81 -0.68 0.54
N ASN A 151 -12.26 -1.77 1.15
CA ASN A 151 -13.64 -2.22 1.02
C ASN A 151 -14.59 -1.34 1.82
N ARG A 152 -15.60 -0.78 1.12
CA ARG A 152 -16.57 0.13 1.71
C ARG A 152 -17.43 -0.49 2.82
N ASN A 153 -17.61 -1.78 2.83
CA ASN A 153 -18.47 -2.46 3.80
C ASN A 153 -17.94 -2.36 5.25
N PHE A 154 -16.68 -1.98 5.44
CA PHE A 154 -16.08 -1.74 6.74
C PHE A 154 -16.36 -0.32 7.30
N PHE A 155 -17.06 0.53 6.53
CA PHE A 155 -17.39 1.89 6.96
C PHE A 155 -18.87 2.04 7.26
N SER A 156 -19.21 2.78 8.30
CA SER A 156 -20.60 3.15 8.58
C SER A 156 -21.16 3.99 7.43
N LYS A 157 -22.41 3.73 7.04
CA LYS A 157 -23.11 4.50 6.00
C LYS A 157 -23.34 5.96 6.40
N ASN A 158 -23.26 6.27 7.68
CA ASN A 158 -23.58 7.58 8.26
C ASN A 158 -22.34 8.44 8.56
N THR A 159 -21.14 8.00 8.14
CA THR A 159 -19.90 8.77 8.33
C THR A 159 -19.41 9.32 7.01
N ASN A 160 -18.79 10.51 7.06
CA ASN A 160 -18.01 11.05 5.94
C ASN A 160 -16.69 10.31 5.75
N ASP A 161 -16.40 9.35 6.61
CA ASP A 161 -15.24 8.49 6.46
C ASP A 161 -15.50 7.43 5.39
N GLY A 162 -14.47 7.07 4.65
CA GLY A 162 -14.59 6.13 3.55
C GLY A 162 -13.24 5.61 3.10
N PRO A 163 -13.25 4.69 2.13
CA PRO A 163 -12.02 4.06 1.65
C PRO A 163 -11.02 5.09 1.13
N CYS A 164 -9.76 4.88 1.50
CA CYS A 164 -8.63 5.73 1.11
C CYS A 164 -7.46 4.89 0.62
N VAL A 165 -6.59 5.53 -0.13
CA VAL A 165 -5.19 5.12 -0.30
C VAL A 165 -4.30 6.16 0.36
N ILE A 166 -3.03 5.83 0.62
CA ILE A 166 -2.03 6.82 1.02
C ILE A 166 -1.11 7.07 -0.16
N ILE A 167 -0.74 8.34 -0.37
CA ILE A 167 0.36 8.74 -1.25
C ILE A 167 1.46 9.32 -0.38
N TYR A 168 2.64 8.71 -0.43
CA TYR A 168 3.85 9.25 0.17
C TYR A 168 4.71 9.89 -0.93
N ASP A 169 5.04 11.16 -0.75
CA ASP A 169 5.93 11.93 -1.62
C ASP A 169 7.27 12.12 -0.91
N GLU A 170 8.32 11.45 -1.40
CA GLU A 170 9.64 11.48 -0.77
C GLU A 170 10.26 12.88 -0.77
N LYS A 171 10.03 13.68 -1.82
CA LYS A 171 10.56 15.04 -1.89
C LYS A 171 10.00 15.96 -0.81
N ARG A 172 8.71 15.77 -0.52
CA ARG A 172 8.01 16.57 0.51
C ARG A 172 8.13 15.95 1.89
N GLU A 173 8.63 14.71 1.98
CA GLU A 173 8.58 13.85 3.18
C GLU A 173 7.18 13.80 3.80
N LEU A 174 6.16 13.76 2.96
CA LEU A 174 4.75 13.88 3.32
C LEU A 174 3.96 12.67 2.85
N ALA A 175 3.16 12.10 3.76
CA ALA A 175 2.14 11.12 3.45
C ALA A 175 0.75 11.76 3.60
N GLU A 176 -0.15 11.48 2.66
CA GLU A 176 -1.50 12.04 2.64
C GLU A 176 -2.52 10.95 2.31
N PHE A 177 -3.68 10.98 2.98
CA PHE A 177 -4.83 10.16 2.60
C PHE A 177 -5.52 10.74 1.37
N ILE A 178 -5.75 9.90 0.37
CA ILE A 178 -6.55 10.24 -0.80
C ILE A 178 -7.82 9.39 -0.76
N ASN A 179 -8.97 10.04 -0.56
CA ASN A 179 -10.26 9.36 -0.60
C ASN A 179 -10.56 8.92 -2.03
N ILE A 180 -10.87 7.64 -2.23
CA ILE A 180 -11.09 7.07 -3.57
C ILE A 180 -12.37 7.57 -4.26
N ASN A 181 -13.28 8.19 -3.52
CA ASN A 181 -14.51 8.79 -4.06
C ASN A 181 -14.40 10.30 -4.24
N SER A 182 -13.28 10.92 -3.87
CA SER A 182 -13.08 12.34 -4.12
C SER A 182 -12.92 12.57 -5.63
N THR A 183 -13.93 13.16 -6.25
CA THR A 183 -13.88 13.67 -7.62
C THR A 183 -13.08 14.98 -7.71
N GLN A 184 -12.15 15.21 -6.79
CA GLN A 184 -11.34 16.41 -6.86
C GLN A 184 -10.38 16.30 -8.03
N ASN A 185 -10.52 17.26 -8.95
CA ASN A 185 -9.59 17.57 -10.02
C ASN A 185 -8.15 17.47 -9.53
N ILE A 186 -7.55 16.28 -9.73
CA ILE A 186 -6.11 16.11 -9.62
C ILE A 186 -5.55 16.77 -10.88
N LYS A 187 -5.33 18.09 -10.80
CA LYS A 187 -4.64 18.89 -11.81
C LYS A 187 -3.14 18.74 -11.67
#